data_31a422484dc92ad2f9780d50b3b3b046
#
_entry.id   31a422484dc92ad2f9780d50b3b3b046
#
_cell.length_a   1.000
_cell.length_b   1.000
_cell.length_c   1.000
_cell.angle_alpha   90.00
_cell.angle_beta   90.00
_cell.angle_gamma   90.00
#
_symmetry.space_group_name_H-M   'P 1'
#
loop_
_entity.id
_entity.type
_entity.pdbx_description
1 polymer ?
#
loop_
_entity_poly.entity_id
_entity_poly.type
_entity_poly.pdbx_seq_one_letter_code
_entity_poly.pdbx_strand_id
1 'polypeptide(L)'
;MSQKRTESPSPASEQDGAAAALKLYDADDVNPSFSRFYPESEQLRLTAKGLEPLFNCLEAPGSLAVADLGARARHALLEFDGSTGFFDTATKYNTAVIVCVALTPSNDSIGLLKKLFERLGSRVTWLIARSSFAHGTWEVWENTATHKALLEASAREILAPTLDAEAWAAIDKLSLTAVAASDDKRLPLALRSHVFRWRQKYAAEFAREVAPLIKTDGKTLFVVTGDKGGVGKSSLARALTDWFLTATPGPAV
;
A
#
# COMPACT_ATOMS: atom_id res chain seq x y z
N MET A 1 -39.12 18.54 -56.52
CA MET A 1 -38.34 19.27 -55.48
C MET A 1 -38.21 18.39 -54.26
N SER A 2 -37.05 17.75 -54.12
CA SER A 2 -36.77 16.75 -53.07
C SER A 2 -35.80 17.39 -52.05
N GLN A 3 -36.24 17.60 -50.82
CA GLN A 3 -35.43 18.15 -49.75
C GLN A 3 -34.57 17.03 -49.14
N LYS A 4 -33.25 17.13 -49.27
CA LYS A 4 -32.30 16.34 -48.52
C LYS A 4 -32.26 16.82 -47.07
N ARG A 5 -32.63 15.94 -46.12
CA ARG A 5 -32.33 16.11 -44.69
C ARG A 5 -30.84 15.87 -44.49
N THR A 6 -30.13 16.86 -44.00
CA THR A 6 -28.80 16.76 -43.46
C THR A 6 -28.88 16.20 -42.02
N GLU A 7 -28.39 14.97 -41.82
CA GLU A 7 -28.17 14.42 -40.50
C GLU A 7 -26.92 15.08 -39.89
N SER A 8 -27.11 15.70 -38.74
CA SER A 8 -25.99 16.21 -37.93
C SER A 8 -25.30 15.03 -37.22
N PRO A 9 -23.97 14.99 -37.16
CA PRO A 9 -23.27 13.95 -36.41
C PRO A 9 -23.53 14.10 -34.91
N SER A 10 -23.90 12.99 -34.28
CA SER A 10 -24.00 12.84 -32.83
C SER A 10 -22.65 13.18 -32.18
N PRO A 11 -22.62 13.88 -31.05
CA PRO A 11 -21.35 14.11 -30.35
C PRO A 11 -20.81 12.77 -29.84
N ALA A 12 -19.57 12.49 -30.25
CA ALA A 12 -18.78 11.40 -29.70
C ALA A 12 -18.72 11.57 -28.18
N SER A 13 -19.07 10.51 -27.47
CA SER A 13 -18.89 10.43 -26.02
C SER A 13 -17.41 10.62 -25.69
N GLU A 14 -17.06 11.78 -25.17
CA GLU A 14 -15.82 11.98 -24.43
C GLU A 14 -15.87 11.01 -23.25
N GLN A 15 -15.20 9.87 -23.38
CA GLN A 15 -14.81 9.08 -22.22
C GLN A 15 -13.69 9.87 -21.53
N ASP A 16 -14.12 10.75 -20.61
CA ASP A 16 -13.25 11.33 -19.62
C ASP A 16 -12.50 10.16 -18.93
N GLY A 17 -11.20 10.07 -19.20
CA GLY A 17 -10.30 9.20 -18.47
C GLY A 17 -10.20 9.72 -17.04
N ALA A 18 -11.20 9.42 -16.22
CA ALA A 18 -11.16 9.71 -14.80
C ALA A 18 -9.92 9.03 -14.23
N ALA A 19 -8.96 9.82 -13.79
CA ALA A 19 -7.79 9.32 -13.07
C ALA A 19 -8.29 8.39 -11.95
N ALA A 20 -7.75 7.17 -11.89
CA ALA A 20 -8.16 6.17 -10.92
C ALA A 20 -8.09 6.77 -9.51
N ALA A 21 -9.23 6.89 -8.84
CA ALA A 21 -9.29 7.49 -7.52
C ALA A 21 -8.54 6.58 -6.53
N LEU A 22 -7.53 7.13 -5.87
CA LEU A 22 -6.83 6.44 -4.78
C LEU A 22 -7.75 6.37 -3.56
N LYS A 23 -8.09 5.15 -3.12
CA LYS A 23 -8.86 4.91 -1.89
C LYS A 23 -7.93 4.59 -0.74
N LEU A 24 -8.16 5.18 0.41
CA LEU A 24 -7.33 5.02 1.60
C LEU A 24 -8.16 4.46 2.75
N TYR A 25 -7.61 3.46 3.45
CA TYR A 25 -8.24 2.82 4.60
C TYR A 25 -7.28 2.76 5.77
N ASP A 26 -7.76 3.11 6.97
CA ASP A 26 -7.03 2.95 8.23
C ASP A 26 -7.79 1.98 9.14
N ALA A 27 -7.21 0.83 9.42
CA ALA A 27 -7.79 -0.19 10.30
C ALA A 27 -7.02 -0.36 11.62
N ASP A 28 -6.16 0.59 11.99
CA ASP A 28 -5.52 0.61 13.31
C ASP A 28 -6.42 1.36 14.31
N ASP A 29 -7.38 0.65 14.89
CA ASP A 29 -8.33 1.18 15.85
C ASP A 29 -7.73 1.52 17.23
N VAL A 30 -6.52 1.06 17.51
CA VAL A 30 -5.78 1.37 18.74
C VAL A 30 -4.94 2.64 18.60
N ASN A 31 -4.33 2.82 17.44
CA ASN A 31 -3.51 4.00 17.14
C ASN A 31 -3.68 4.41 15.68
N PRO A 32 -4.78 5.12 15.35
CA PRO A 32 -5.12 5.50 13.98
C PRO A 32 -4.13 6.55 13.46
N SER A 33 -2.88 6.13 13.29
CA SER A 33 -1.78 7.01 12.90
C SER A 33 -1.84 7.38 11.42
N PHE A 34 -2.40 6.51 10.58
CA PHE A 34 -2.48 6.75 9.13
C PHE A 34 -3.48 7.88 8.81
N SER A 35 -4.68 7.81 9.39
CA SER A 35 -5.74 8.82 9.17
C SER A 35 -5.38 10.21 9.69
N ARG A 36 -4.47 10.31 10.65
CA ARG A 36 -3.95 11.61 11.10
C ARG A 36 -3.22 12.37 9.98
N PHE A 37 -2.59 11.66 9.05
CA PHE A 37 -1.87 12.22 7.91
C PHE A 37 -2.73 12.28 6.64
N TYR A 38 -3.71 11.40 6.54
CA TYR A 38 -4.65 11.29 5.42
C TYR A 38 -6.07 11.26 5.97
N PRO A 39 -6.63 12.44 6.36
CA PRO A 39 -7.95 12.53 6.99
C PRO A 39 -9.10 12.07 6.09
N GLU A 40 -8.86 11.96 4.78
CA GLU A 40 -9.79 11.39 3.81
C GLU A 40 -9.87 9.86 3.85
N SER A 41 -9.00 9.18 4.64
CA SER A 41 -9.04 7.73 4.76
C SER A 41 -10.28 7.25 5.50
N GLU A 42 -10.90 6.19 4.99
CA GLU A 42 -12.01 5.53 5.67
C GLU A 42 -11.49 4.72 6.86
N GLN A 43 -12.08 4.96 8.05
CA GLN A 43 -11.75 4.21 9.25
C GLN A 43 -12.44 2.85 9.23
N LEU A 44 -11.65 1.78 9.36
CA LEU A 44 -12.14 0.42 9.47
C LEU A 44 -11.93 -0.12 10.88
N ARG A 45 -12.78 -1.07 11.29
CA ARG A 45 -12.55 -1.85 12.51
C ARG A 45 -11.76 -3.11 12.16
N LEU A 46 -10.79 -3.46 13.00
CA LEU A 46 -9.96 -4.65 12.81
C LEU A 46 -10.69 -5.93 13.25
N THR A 47 -11.82 -6.21 12.61
CA THR A 47 -12.64 -7.42 12.76
C THR A 47 -13.05 -7.91 11.38
N ALA A 48 -13.45 -9.18 11.25
CA ALA A 48 -13.91 -9.72 9.97
C ALA A 48 -15.01 -8.84 9.34
N LYS A 49 -16.04 -8.49 10.09
CA LYS A 49 -17.13 -7.60 9.64
C LYS A 49 -16.65 -6.17 9.36
N GLY A 50 -15.73 -5.66 10.17
CA GLY A 50 -15.20 -4.30 10.00
C GLY A 50 -14.32 -4.11 8.77
N LEU A 51 -13.84 -5.20 8.15
CA LEU A 51 -13.07 -5.18 6.90
C LEU A 51 -13.95 -5.31 5.64
N GLU A 52 -15.27 -5.54 5.79
CA GLU A 52 -16.19 -5.62 4.63
C GLU A 52 -16.12 -4.41 3.67
N PRO A 53 -15.86 -3.16 4.13
CA PRO A 53 -15.72 -2.05 3.19
C PRO A 53 -14.59 -2.20 2.18
N LEU A 54 -13.62 -3.11 2.40
CA LEU A 54 -12.61 -3.44 1.39
C LEU A 54 -13.22 -4.04 0.10
N PHE A 55 -14.42 -4.61 0.16
CA PHE A 55 -15.14 -5.03 -1.06
C PHE A 55 -15.49 -3.85 -1.97
N ASN A 56 -15.68 -2.64 -1.43
CA ASN A 56 -16.00 -1.46 -2.22
C ASN A 56 -14.92 -1.13 -3.25
N CYS A 57 -13.64 -1.50 -2.98
CA CYS A 57 -12.58 -1.30 -3.96
C CYS A 57 -12.61 -2.34 -5.09
N LEU A 58 -13.28 -3.48 -4.90
CA LEU A 58 -13.44 -4.50 -5.95
C LEU A 58 -14.48 -4.10 -6.99
N GLU A 59 -15.46 -3.26 -6.63
CA GLU A 59 -16.54 -2.84 -7.53
C GLU A 59 -16.20 -1.56 -8.29
N ALA A 60 -15.41 -0.66 -7.70
CA ALA A 60 -15.07 0.61 -8.32
C ALA A 60 -14.11 0.42 -9.52
N PRO A 61 -14.44 0.89 -10.72
CA PRO A 61 -13.59 0.73 -11.90
C PRO A 61 -12.25 1.46 -11.72
N GLY A 62 -11.16 0.81 -12.17
CA GLY A 62 -9.81 1.40 -12.17
C GLY A 62 -9.27 1.81 -10.81
N SER A 63 -9.78 1.23 -9.70
CA SER A 63 -9.40 1.69 -8.36
C SER A 63 -8.00 1.22 -7.95
N LEU A 64 -7.27 2.15 -7.36
CA LEU A 64 -6.07 1.91 -6.58
C LEU A 64 -6.41 2.14 -5.12
N ALA A 65 -6.03 1.21 -4.23
CA ALA A 65 -6.34 1.36 -2.82
C ALA A 65 -5.15 0.99 -1.93
N VAL A 66 -5.02 1.68 -0.80
CA VAL A 66 -4.04 1.39 0.26
C VAL A 66 -4.81 1.24 1.58
N ALA A 67 -4.65 0.08 2.23
CA ALA A 67 -5.20 -0.20 3.55
C ALA A 67 -4.05 -0.40 4.56
N ASP A 68 -3.93 0.50 5.54
CA ASP A 68 -3.03 0.34 6.68
C ASP A 68 -3.74 -0.48 7.76
N LEU A 69 -3.30 -1.72 7.92
CA LEU A 69 -3.84 -2.59 8.95
C LEU A 69 -2.99 -2.50 10.22
N GLY A 70 -3.63 -2.29 11.34
CA GLY A 70 -2.97 -2.20 12.64
C GLY A 70 -2.16 -3.45 13.02
N ALA A 71 -1.43 -3.35 14.11
CA ALA A 71 -0.79 -4.51 14.72
C ALA A 71 -1.85 -5.58 15.03
N ARG A 72 -1.51 -6.86 14.84
CA ARG A 72 -2.44 -8.00 15.04
C ARG A 72 -3.51 -8.18 13.95
N ALA A 73 -3.43 -7.44 12.85
CA ALA A 73 -4.37 -7.54 11.72
C ALA A 73 -4.50 -8.96 11.12
N ARG A 74 -3.47 -9.79 11.29
CA ARG A 74 -3.45 -11.13 10.72
C ARG A 74 -4.70 -11.95 11.04
N HIS A 75 -5.14 -11.97 12.31
CA HIS A 75 -6.29 -12.77 12.72
C HIS A 75 -7.56 -12.26 12.03
N ALA A 76 -7.82 -10.96 12.11
CA ALA A 76 -8.99 -10.34 11.48
C ALA A 76 -9.00 -10.53 9.95
N LEU A 77 -7.83 -10.40 9.30
CA LEU A 77 -7.70 -10.59 7.85
C LEU A 77 -7.99 -12.05 7.43
N LEU A 78 -7.47 -13.03 8.17
CA LEU A 78 -7.71 -14.44 7.89
C LEU A 78 -9.14 -14.88 8.22
N GLU A 79 -9.74 -14.34 9.26
CA GLU A 79 -11.14 -14.56 9.60
C GLU A 79 -12.08 -13.93 8.57
N PHE A 80 -11.76 -12.71 8.13
CA PHE A 80 -12.46 -12.01 7.06
C PHE A 80 -12.45 -12.83 5.76
N ASP A 81 -11.26 -13.28 5.32
CA ASP A 81 -11.15 -14.13 4.13
C ASP A 81 -11.90 -15.45 4.32
N GLY A 82 -11.75 -16.10 5.47
CA GLY A 82 -12.42 -17.37 5.77
C GLY A 82 -13.94 -17.29 5.76
N SER A 83 -14.51 -16.15 6.16
CA SER A 83 -15.96 -15.94 6.19
C SER A 83 -16.54 -15.45 4.85
N THR A 84 -15.74 -14.74 4.03
CA THR A 84 -16.23 -14.05 2.83
C THR A 84 -15.63 -14.55 1.52
N GLY A 85 -14.52 -15.28 1.56
CA GLY A 85 -13.75 -15.66 0.36
C GLY A 85 -13.17 -14.42 -0.35
N PHE A 86 -12.72 -13.41 0.41
CA PHE A 86 -12.34 -12.12 -0.11
C PHE A 86 -11.27 -12.19 -1.21
N PHE A 87 -10.19 -12.94 -1.01
CA PHE A 87 -9.09 -13.00 -2.00
C PHE A 87 -9.51 -13.71 -3.29
N ASP A 88 -10.34 -14.75 -3.18
CA ASP A 88 -10.87 -15.43 -4.36
C ASP A 88 -11.87 -14.55 -5.12
N THR A 89 -12.66 -13.77 -4.38
CA THR A 89 -13.57 -12.78 -4.96
C THR A 89 -12.78 -11.65 -5.64
N ALA A 90 -11.73 -11.13 -5.01
CA ALA A 90 -10.87 -10.11 -5.61
C ALA A 90 -10.32 -10.57 -6.98
N THR A 91 -9.87 -11.82 -7.07
CA THR A 91 -9.41 -12.41 -8.34
C THR A 91 -10.51 -12.41 -9.42
N LYS A 92 -11.75 -12.79 -9.06
CA LYS A 92 -12.90 -12.78 -9.97
C LYS A 92 -13.26 -11.37 -10.47
N TYR A 93 -13.03 -10.36 -9.64
CA TYR A 93 -13.26 -8.95 -9.96
C TYR A 93 -12.05 -8.25 -10.60
N ASN A 94 -11.09 -9.02 -11.11
CA ASN A 94 -9.87 -8.53 -11.74
C ASN A 94 -9.07 -7.56 -10.84
N THR A 95 -9.02 -7.86 -9.53
CA THR A 95 -8.30 -7.07 -8.54
C THR A 95 -7.05 -7.81 -8.09
N ALA A 96 -5.88 -7.20 -8.23
CA ALA A 96 -4.66 -7.68 -7.58
C ALA A 96 -4.66 -7.25 -6.11
N VAL A 97 -4.58 -8.20 -5.19
CA VAL A 97 -4.33 -7.90 -3.78
C VAL A 97 -2.86 -8.12 -3.48
N ILE A 98 -2.19 -7.04 -3.08
CA ILE A 98 -0.76 -7.04 -2.74
C ILE A 98 -0.65 -6.93 -1.22
N VAL A 99 -0.22 -8.01 -0.58
CA VAL A 99 0.02 -8.03 0.87
C VAL A 99 1.44 -7.53 1.12
N CYS A 100 1.52 -6.32 1.68
CA CYS A 100 2.77 -5.64 2.00
C CYS A 100 3.13 -5.90 3.46
N VAL A 101 4.20 -6.63 3.71
CA VAL A 101 4.63 -6.97 5.08
C VAL A 101 5.86 -6.17 5.47
N ALA A 102 5.70 -5.30 6.48
CA ALA A 102 6.85 -4.66 7.12
C ALA A 102 7.57 -5.71 7.99
N LEU A 103 8.75 -6.13 7.54
CA LEU A 103 9.53 -7.20 8.14
C LEU A 103 10.72 -6.65 8.92
N THR A 104 11.00 -7.24 10.08
CA THR A 104 12.25 -7.07 10.81
C THR A 104 13.01 -8.41 10.84
N PRO A 105 14.36 -8.43 10.99
CA PRO A 105 15.15 -9.66 11.02
C PRO A 105 15.06 -10.37 12.38
N SER A 106 13.84 -10.51 12.90
CA SER A 106 13.55 -11.21 14.15
C SER A 106 12.77 -12.50 13.89
N ASN A 107 13.05 -13.54 14.65
CA ASN A 107 12.34 -14.81 14.54
C ASN A 107 10.82 -14.67 14.69
N ASP A 108 10.35 -13.77 15.54
CA ASP A 108 8.92 -13.51 15.72
C ASP A 108 8.29 -12.93 14.45
N SER A 109 8.94 -11.91 13.86
CA SER A 109 8.44 -11.27 12.63
C SER A 109 8.43 -12.25 11.46
N ILE A 110 9.51 -13.02 11.31
CA ILE A 110 9.63 -14.07 10.30
C ILE A 110 8.60 -15.18 10.51
N GLY A 111 8.42 -15.62 11.77
CA GLY A 111 7.46 -16.67 12.11
C GLY A 111 6.01 -16.28 11.85
N LEU A 112 5.68 -15.00 11.95
CA LEU A 112 4.35 -14.50 11.65
C LEU A 112 4.10 -14.32 10.17
N LEU A 113 5.10 -13.84 9.42
CA LEU A 113 5.05 -13.85 7.96
C LEU A 113 4.86 -15.28 7.43
N LYS A 114 5.62 -16.26 7.97
CA LYS A 114 5.45 -17.67 7.63
C LYS A 114 4.00 -18.13 7.80
N LYS A 115 3.38 -17.87 8.96
CA LYS A 115 2.00 -18.27 9.24
C LYS A 115 0.99 -17.60 8.29
N LEU A 116 1.24 -16.35 7.90
CA LEU A 116 0.39 -15.64 6.94
C LEU A 116 0.55 -16.24 5.53
N PHE A 117 1.79 -16.51 5.12
CA PHE A 117 2.10 -17.13 3.83
C PHE A 117 1.51 -18.55 3.71
N GLU A 118 1.62 -19.37 4.76
CA GLU A 118 1.01 -20.72 4.79
C GLU A 118 -0.51 -20.70 4.59
N ARG A 119 -1.19 -19.62 4.96
CA ARG A 119 -2.65 -19.49 4.83
C ARG A 119 -3.09 -18.85 3.52
N LEU A 120 -2.37 -17.87 3.03
CA LEU A 120 -2.73 -17.12 1.82
C LEU A 120 -2.05 -17.67 0.56
N GLY A 121 -0.82 -18.16 0.67
CA GLY A 121 -0.07 -18.74 -0.44
C GLY A 121 0.02 -17.82 -1.65
N SER A 122 -0.30 -18.37 -2.83
CA SER A 122 -0.29 -17.65 -4.11
C SER A 122 -1.61 -16.94 -4.44
N ARG A 123 -2.60 -16.92 -3.52
CA ARG A 123 -3.86 -16.18 -3.72
C ARG A 123 -3.67 -14.66 -3.69
N VAL A 124 -2.52 -14.22 -3.21
CA VAL A 124 -2.12 -12.81 -3.14
C VAL A 124 -0.73 -12.62 -3.71
N THR A 125 -0.41 -11.39 -4.10
CA THR A 125 0.95 -10.99 -4.42
C THR A 125 1.65 -10.49 -3.16
N TRP A 126 2.92 -10.83 -2.99
CA TRP A 126 3.68 -10.48 -1.79
C TRP A 126 4.67 -9.37 -2.06
N LEU A 127 4.66 -8.35 -1.20
CA LEU A 127 5.68 -7.32 -1.11
C LEU A 127 6.27 -7.31 0.29
N ILE A 128 7.54 -7.64 0.41
CA ILE A 128 8.25 -7.69 1.70
C ILE A 128 9.09 -6.42 1.85
N ALA A 129 8.72 -5.58 2.79
CA ALA A 129 9.47 -4.36 3.10
C ALA A 129 10.45 -4.62 4.25
N ARG A 130 11.71 -4.81 3.92
CA ARG A 130 12.80 -5.03 4.87
C ARG A 130 13.15 -3.72 5.57
N SER A 131 12.90 -3.64 6.86
CA SER A 131 13.11 -2.42 7.63
C SER A 131 14.60 -2.14 7.86
N SER A 132 15.10 -1.03 7.36
CA SER A 132 16.50 -0.64 7.52
C SER A 132 16.85 -0.10 8.91
N PHE A 133 15.87 0.20 9.76
CA PHE A 133 16.11 0.62 11.15
C PHE A 133 16.22 -0.56 12.14
N ALA A 134 15.84 -1.76 11.70
CA ALA A 134 15.88 -2.93 12.56
C ALA A 134 17.33 -3.40 12.76
N HIS A 135 17.70 -3.60 14.03
CA HIS A 135 18.97 -4.21 14.37
C HIS A 135 18.96 -5.72 14.05
N GLY A 136 20.06 -6.23 13.54
CA GLY A 136 20.23 -7.64 13.19
C GLY A 136 20.68 -7.85 11.75
N THR A 137 21.06 -9.08 11.43
CA THR A 137 21.48 -9.46 10.10
C THR A 137 20.33 -10.07 9.32
N TRP A 138 20.21 -9.73 8.05
CA TRP A 138 19.18 -10.29 7.16
C TRP A 138 19.46 -11.75 6.76
N GLU A 139 20.65 -12.26 7.06
CA GLU A 139 21.01 -13.68 6.87
C GLU A 139 20.02 -14.64 7.54
N VAL A 140 19.50 -14.25 8.73
CA VAL A 140 18.47 -15.04 9.42
C VAL A 140 17.22 -15.22 8.56
N TRP A 141 16.81 -14.15 7.85
CA TRP A 141 15.68 -14.17 6.92
C TRP A 141 16.02 -14.92 5.63
N GLU A 142 17.13 -14.57 5.00
CA GLU A 142 17.56 -15.08 3.69
C GLU A 142 17.79 -16.59 3.68
N ASN A 143 18.16 -17.17 4.83
CA ASN A 143 18.36 -18.61 5.00
C ASN A 143 17.08 -19.39 5.34
N THR A 144 15.92 -18.73 5.49
CA THR A 144 14.67 -19.44 5.84
C THR A 144 14.04 -20.14 4.62
N ALA A 145 13.37 -21.26 4.90
CA ALA A 145 12.52 -21.93 3.89
C ALA A 145 11.37 -21.00 3.43
N THR A 146 10.88 -20.14 4.32
CA THR A 146 9.81 -19.16 4.01
C THR A 146 10.28 -18.15 2.98
N HIS A 147 11.52 -17.62 3.10
CA HIS A 147 12.08 -16.70 2.11
C HIS A 147 12.15 -17.35 0.72
N LYS A 148 12.69 -18.57 0.66
CA LYS A 148 12.80 -19.32 -0.60
C LYS A 148 11.42 -19.56 -1.24
N ALA A 149 10.45 -20.00 -0.44
CA ALA A 149 9.08 -20.25 -0.92
C ALA A 149 8.38 -18.96 -1.39
N LEU A 150 8.63 -17.82 -0.74
CA LEU A 150 8.10 -16.52 -1.17
C LEU A 150 8.73 -16.08 -2.51
N LEU A 151 10.04 -16.26 -2.70
CA LEU A 151 10.69 -15.96 -3.98
C LEU A 151 10.16 -16.86 -5.10
N GLU A 152 9.96 -18.15 -4.84
CA GLU A 152 9.31 -19.08 -5.78
C GLU A 152 7.88 -18.66 -6.12
N ALA A 153 7.16 -18.04 -5.16
CA ALA A 153 5.86 -17.42 -5.38
C ALA A 153 5.92 -16.02 -6.00
N SER A 154 7.09 -15.61 -6.52
CA SER A 154 7.32 -14.31 -7.17
C SER A 154 7.12 -13.11 -6.25
N ALA A 155 7.34 -13.27 -4.94
CA ALA A 155 7.34 -12.16 -4.01
C ALA A 155 8.41 -11.12 -4.40
N ARG A 156 8.10 -9.85 -4.15
CA ARG A 156 9.05 -8.74 -4.32
C ARG A 156 9.56 -8.28 -2.97
N GLU A 157 10.80 -7.85 -2.94
CA GLU A 157 11.42 -7.29 -1.75
C GLU A 157 11.86 -5.86 -2.01
N ILE A 158 11.62 -4.99 -1.02
CA ILE A 158 12.12 -3.62 -0.99
C ILE A 158 12.91 -3.37 0.29
N LEU A 159 13.88 -2.48 0.22
CA LEU A 159 14.52 -1.94 1.41
C LEU A 159 13.72 -0.70 1.88
N ALA A 160 13.03 -0.83 3.02
CA ALA A 160 12.31 0.28 3.63
C ALA A 160 13.31 1.23 4.32
N PRO A 161 13.61 2.42 3.73
CA PRO A 161 14.62 3.32 4.26
C PRO A 161 14.18 3.94 5.58
N THR A 162 15.12 4.18 6.47
CA THR A 162 14.90 4.93 7.72
C THR A 162 14.93 6.42 7.45
N LEU A 163 13.92 7.14 7.96
CA LEU A 163 13.98 8.59 8.06
C LEU A 163 14.76 8.98 9.31
N ASP A 164 15.51 10.05 9.23
CA ASP A 164 16.16 10.67 10.38
C ASP A 164 15.18 10.90 11.53
N ALA A 165 15.60 10.61 12.77
CA ALA A 165 14.71 10.62 13.93
C ALA A 165 14.15 12.03 14.24
N GLU A 166 14.96 13.07 14.07
CA GLU A 166 14.52 14.46 14.28
C GLU A 166 13.52 14.87 13.20
N ALA A 167 13.80 14.53 11.95
CA ALA A 167 12.88 14.77 10.84
C ALA A 167 11.57 14.02 11.05
N TRP A 168 11.62 12.75 11.50
CA TRP A 168 10.42 11.97 11.82
C TRP A 168 9.59 12.65 12.91
N ALA A 169 10.22 13.01 14.04
CA ALA A 169 9.53 13.68 15.15
C ALA A 169 8.89 15.02 14.72
N ALA A 170 9.57 15.77 13.86
CA ALA A 170 9.08 17.06 13.38
C ALA A 170 7.85 16.92 12.48
N ILE A 171 7.86 15.98 11.52
CA ILE A 171 6.71 15.72 10.65
C ILE A 171 5.54 15.11 11.43
N ASP A 172 5.82 14.26 12.41
CA ASP A 172 4.81 13.67 13.29
C ASP A 172 4.11 14.73 14.14
N LYS A 173 4.87 15.61 14.77
CA LYS A 173 4.35 16.74 15.58
C LYS A 173 3.42 17.65 14.78
N LEU A 174 3.72 17.88 13.50
CA LEU A 174 2.96 18.78 12.64
C LEU A 174 1.89 18.04 11.83
N SER A 175 1.78 16.72 11.98
CA SER A 175 0.89 15.85 11.19
C SER A 175 1.03 16.09 9.68
N LEU A 176 2.27 16.25 9.21
CA LEU A 176 2.56 16.47 7.78
C LEU A 176 2.78 15.15 7.06
N THR A 177 2.20 15.00 5.86
CA THR A 177 2.65 13.97 4.92
C THR A 177 4.10 14.27 4.51
N ALA A 178 4.84 13.28 4.04
CA ALA A 178 6.21 13.53 3.62
C ALA A 178 6.28 14.42 2.35
N VAL A 179 5.22 14.40 1.54
CA VAL A 179 5.05 15.32 0.40
C VAL A 179 4.99 16.76 0.93
N ALA A 180 4.04 17.05 1.81
CA ALA A 180 3.87 18.38 2.38
C ALA A 180 5.12 18.85 3.16
N ALA A 181 5.73 17.95 3.93
CA ALA A 181 6.90 18.27 4.76
C ALA A 181 8.13 18.66 3.94
N SER A 182 8.26 18.18 2.71
CA SER A 182 9.41 18.53 1.85
C SER A 182 9.47 20.03 1.52
N ASP A 183 8.32 20.71 1.53
CA ASP A 183 8.21 22.13 1.15
C ASP A 183 7.75 23.04 2.30
N ASP A 184 7.36 22.47 3.45
CA ASP A 184 6.83 23.25 4.58
C ASP A 184 7.91 24.07 5.28
N LYS A 185 7.79 25.41 5.18
CA LYS A 185 8.75 26.36 5.75
C LYS A 185 8.79 26.37 7.28
N ARG A 186 7.84 25.76 7.97
CA ARG A 186 7.88 25.56 9.43
C ARG A 186 8.98 24.57 9.83
N LEU A 187 9.43 23.72 8.90
CA LEU A 187 10.56 22.82 9.10
C LEU A 187 11.87 23.47 8.64
N PRO A 188 12.95 23.31 9.42
CA PRO A 188 14.29 23.68 8.97
C PRO A 188 14.67 23.04 7.64
N LEU A 189 15.45 23.72 6.82
CA LEU A 189 15.86 23.24 5.50
C LEU A 189 16.53 21.85 5.57
N ALA A 190 17.34 21.61 6.60
CA ALA A 190 18.00 20.31 6.80
C ALA A 190 16.97 19.19 6.96
N LEU A 191 15.96 19.37 7.80
CA LEU A 191 14.91 18.34 8.01
C LEU A 191 14.09 18.12 6.75
N ARG A 192 13.73 19.17 6.01
CA ARG A 192 13.07 19.04 4.70
C ARG A 192 13.91 18.24 3.72
N SER A 193 15.22 18.47 3.69
CA SER A 193 16.16 17.71 2.85
C SER A 193 16.23 16.23 3.24
N HIS A 194 16.22 15.90 4.54
CA HIS A 194 16.14 14.52 5.01
C HIS A 194 14.85 13.83 4.54
N VAL A 195 13.71 14.49 4.68
CA VAL A 195 12.40 13.97 4.22
C VAL A 195 12.39 13.77 2.70
N PHE A 196 12.87 14.74 1.94
CA PHE A 196 12.95 14.66 0.48
C PHE A 196 13.80 13.47 0.02
N ARG A 197 15.00 13.28 0.60
CA ARG A 197 15.87 12.14 0.28
C ARG A 197 15.25 10.80 0.66
N TRP A 198 14.56 10.74 1.78
CA TRP A 198 13.85 9.55 2.21
C TRP A 198 12.75 9.16 1.21
N ARG A 199 11.95 10.14 0.75
CA ARG A 199 10.95 9.95 -0.30
C ARG A 199 11.57 9.44 -1.61
N GLN A 200 12.70 10.04 -2.03
CA GLN A 200 13.38 9.60 -3.25
C GLN A 200 13.84 8.13 -3.17
N LYS A 201 14.35 7.70 -2.00
CA LYS A 201 14.75 6.30 -1.79
C LYS A 201 13.54 5.36 -1.93
N TYR A 202 12.41 5.68 -1.29
CA TYR A 202 11.19 4.90 -1.46
C TYR A 202 10.70 4.92 -2.91
N ALA A 203 10.68 6.07 -3.55
CA ALA A 203 10.24 6.18 -4.95
C ALA A 203 11.07 5.30 -5.89
N ALA A 204 12.37 5.21 -5.67
CA ALA A 204 13.24 4.31 -6.45
C ALA A 204 12.90 2.82 -6.23
N GLU A 205 12.71 2.41 -4.96
CA GLU A 205 12.28 1.05 -4.62
C GLU A 205 10.91 0.72 -5.23
N PHE A 206 9.95 1.64 -5.11
CA PHE A 206 8.60 1.43 -5.62
C PHE A 206 8.54 1.42 -7.15
N ALA A 207 9.29 2.27 -7.82
CA ALA A 207 9.38 2.24 -9.29
C ALA A 207 9.93 0.89 -9.80
N ARG A 208 10.89 0.30 -9.07
CA ARG A 208 11.50 -0.96 -9.44
C ARG A 208 10.61 -2.17 -9.11
N GLU A 209 10.03 -2.22 -7.91
CA GLU A 209 9.42 -3.43 -7.38
C GLU A 209 7.89 -3.36 -7.23
N VAL A 210 7.32 -2.16 -7.11
CA VAL A 210 5.87 -1.98 -6.91
C VAL A 210 5.15 -1.63 -8.20
N ALA A 211 5.71 -0.75 -9.03
CA ALA A 211 5.07 -0.37 -10.28
C ALA A 211 4.70 -1.56 -11.18
N PRO A 212 5.55 -2.61 -11.31
CA PRO A 212 5.19 -3.80 -12.10
C PRO A 212 4.04 -4.64 -11.52
N LEU A 213 3.66 -4.43 -10.25
CA LEU A 213 2.58 -5.15 -9.59
C LEU A 213 1.21 -4.49 -9.80
N ILE A 214 1.20 -3.24 -10.24
CA ILE A 214 -0.04 -2.48 -10.46
C ILE A 214 -0.68 -2.96 -11.76
N LYS A 215 -1.95 -3.35 -11.67
CA LYS A 215 -2.70 -3.74 -12.87
C LYS A 215 -3.06 -2.53 -13.72
N THR A 216 -2.67 -2.57 -14.99
CA THR A 216 -3.05 -1.55 -15.99
C THR A 216 -4.53 -1.61 -16.35
N ASP A 217 -5.07 -2.85 -16.51
CA ASP A 217 -6.45 -3.07 -16.93
C ASP A 217 -7.32 -3.63 -15.80
N GLY A 218 -7.01 -3.27 -14.55
CA GLY A 218 -7.68 -3.82 -13.37
C GLY A 218 -7.61 -2.90 -12.19
N LYS A 219 -7.79 -3.50 -11.03
CA LYS A 219 -7.75 -2.83 -9.74
C LYS A 219 -6.58 -3.37 -8.93
N THR A 220 -6.04 -2.54 -8.06
CA THR A 220 -4.96 -2.96 -7.18
C THR A 220 -5.23 -2.48 -5.76
N LEU A 221 -5.24 -3.42 -4.82
CA LEU A 221 -5.36 -3.16 -3.38
C LEU A 221 -4.06 -3.53 -2.68
N PHE A 222 -3.43 -2.56 -2.06
CA PHE A 222 -2.30 -2.76 -1.17
C PHE A 222 -2.80 -2.91 0.28
N VAL A 223 -2.54 -4.05 0.87
CA VAL A 223 -2.85 -4.35 2.27
C VAL A 223 -1.55 -4.34 3.06
N VAL A 224 -1.30 -3.24 3.77
CA VAL A 224 -0.08 -3.09 4.57
C VAL A 224 -0.29 -3.68 5.95
N THR A 225 0.55 -4.64 6.31
CA THR A 225 0.47 -5.35 7.58
C THR A 225 1.86 -5.60 8.17
N GLY A 226 1.90 -6.07 9.39
CA GLY A 226 3.11 -6.46 10.10
C GLY A 226 2.74 -6.84 11.52
N ASP A 227 3.67 -7.46 12.21
CA ASP A 227 3.39 -8.19 13.44
C ASP A 227 3.27 -7.32 14.68
N LYS A 228 4.19 -6.37 14.82
CA LYS A 228 4.34 -5.57 16.05
C LYS A 228 4.13 -4.09 15.78
N GLY A 229 3.82 -3.34 16.84
CA GLY A 229 3.96 -1.90 16.82
C GLY A 229 5.41 -1.50 16.50
N GLY A 230 5.61 -0.41 15.77
CA GLY A 230 6.94 0.14 15.50
C GLY A 230 7.76 -0.53 14.39
N VAL A 231 7.27 -1.56 13.70
CA VAL A 231 8.01 -2.21 12.59
C VAL A 231 7.99 -1.44 11.28
N GLY A 232 7.30 -0.30 11.22
CA GLY A 232 7.27 0.56 10.04
C GLY A 232 6.07 0.38 9.11
N LYS A 233 4.99 -0.28 9.54
CA LYS A 233 3.75 -0.46 8.74
C LYS A 233 3.19 0.86 8.24
N SER A 234 2.79 1.74 9.16
CA SER A 234 2.20 3.02 8.79
C SER A 234 3.20 3.92 8.04
N SER A 235 4.51 3.75 8.27
CA SER A 235 5.54 4.42 7.45
C SER A 235 5.52 3.92 6.01
N LEU A 236 5.36 2.60 5.81
CA LEU A 236 5.24 1.99 4.49
C LEU A 236 3.94 2.40 3.80
N ALA A 237 2.80 2.35 4.51
CA ALA A 237 1.51 2.79 3.99
C ALA A 237 1.55 4.26 3.56
N ARG A 238 2.13 5.13 4.40
CA ARG A 238 2.32 6.56 4.10
C ARG A 238 3.23 6.77 2.89
N ALA A 239 4.35 6.04 2.81
CA ALA A 239 5.27 6.16 1.69
C ALA A 239 4.63 5.70 0.36
N LEU A 240 3.85 4.61 0.38
CA LEU A 240 3.07 4.13 -0.77
C LEU A 240 2.03 5.18 -1.20
N THR A 241 1.28 5.74 -0.26
CA THR A 241 0.27 6.77 -0.54
C THR A 241 0.91 8.02 -1.12
N ASP A 242 1.98 8.52 -0.49
CA ASP A 242 2.73 9.68 -0.99
C ASP A 242 3.28 9.44 -2.41
N TRP A 243 3.75 8.22 -2.69
CA TRP A 243 4.24 7.86 -4.01
C TRP A 243 3.12 7.86 -5.04
N PHE A 244 1.97 7.28 -4.75
CA PHE A 244 0.81 7.29 -5.66
C PHE A 244 0.27 8.69 -5.91
N LEU A 245 0.25 9.55 -4.90
CA LEU A 245 -0.21 10.94 -5.03
C LEU A 245 0.77 11.81 -5.85
N THR A 246 2.04 11.41 -5.95
CA THR A 246 3.08 12.21 -6.64
C THR A 246 3.61 11.57 -7.92
N ALA A 247 3.53 10.25 -8.05
CA ALA A 247 3.77 9.56 -9.29
C ALA A 247 2.52 9.73 -10.15
N THR A 248 2.42 10.81 -10.90
CA THR A 248 1.44 10.90 -11.99
C THR A 248 1.73 9.72 -12.90
N PRO A 249 0.81 8.79 -13.13
CA PRO A 249 0.98 7.84 -14.21
C PRO A 249 0.86 8.66 -15.49
N GLY A 250 2.01 9.08 -16.02
CA GLY A 250 2.04 9.52 -17.39
C GLY A 250 1.57 8.35 -18.26
N PRO A 251 0.83 8.60 -19.34
CA PRO A 251 0.51 7.55 -20.29
C PRO A 251 1.84 6.92 -20.72
N ALA A 252 1.92 5.59 -20.62
CA ALA A 252 3.04 4.86 -21.15
C ALA A 252 3.14 5.20 -22.66
N VAL A 253 4.25 5.82 -23.03
CA VAL A 253 4.63 6.08 -24.43
C VAL A 253 5.19 4.81 -25.02
#